data_6ef830d2dfe3ec85c432060c23e86692
#
_entry.id   6ef830d2dfe3ec85c432060c23e86692
#
_cell.length_a   1.000
_cell.length_b   1.000
_cell.length_c   1.000
_cell.angle_alpha   90.00
_cell.angle_beta   90.00
_cell.angle_gamma   90.00
#
_symmetry.space_group_name_H-M   'P 1'
#
loop_
_entity.id
_entity.type
_entity.pdbx_description
1 polymer ?
#
loop_
_entity_poly.entity_id
_entity_poly.type
_entity_poly.pdbx_seq_one_letter_code
_entity_poly.pdbx_strand_id
1 'polypeptide(L)'
;YARGHIRSRKSADIIAEIKDVTKLGIKEIVLTGINTGAYGQDLNQYDLTDLLEEIIKNVPKLGRIRISSIEATEITPKLLKFIQEDSHHLCNHFHIPLQGGNDKILGLMNRKYQLSEYSKKIQALRSVKPLVNITTDVIVGFSGENHADFQSAYQFIEQMEFGEMHVFPYSEDLIPKLINSQMLLMKQPRKTVFMNY
;
A
#
# COMPACT_ATOMS: atom_id res chain seq x y z
N TYR A 1 16.78 -10.56 -5.13
CA TYR A 1 17.54 -10.63 -3.86
C TYR A 1 18.35 -9.36 -3.59
N ALA A 2 18.16 -8.30 -4.36
CA ALA A 2 18.93 -7.05 -4.24
C ALA A 2 18.76 -6.34 -2.89
N ARG A 3 17.69 -6.63 -2.14
CA ARG A 3 17.34 -5.93 -0.89
C ARG A 3 17.54 -6.76 0.38
N GLY A 4 17.92 -8.05 0.25
CA GLY A 4 18.16 -8.94 1.39
C GLY A 4 16.93 -9.29 2.21
N HIS A 5 17.14 -9.73 3.45
CA HIS A 5 16.10 -10.03 4.42
C HIS A 5 15.54 -8.76 5.07
N ILE A 6 14.33 -8.86 5.65
CA ILE A 6 13.72 -7.79 6.45
C ILE A 6 14.71 -7.37 7.55
N ARG A 7 14.87 -6.07 7.70
CA ARG A 7 15.68 -5.43 8.74
C ARG A 7 14.90 -4.26 9.32
N SER A 8 14.38 -4.46 10.50
CA SER A 8 13.67 -3.42 11.25
C SER A 8 14.67 -2.55 12.02
N ARG A 9 14.51 -1.24 11.93
CA ARG A 9 15.23 -0.30 12.79
C ARG A 9 14.70 -0.45 14.22
N LYS A 10 15.55 -0.32 15.22
CA LYS A 10 15.13 -0.41 16.63
C LYS A 10 14.11 0.68 16.96
N SER A 11 13.06 0.34 17.68
CA SER A 11 12.00 1.28 18.07
C SER A 11 12.56 2.45 18.88
N ALA A 12 13.50 2.19 19.78
CA ALA A 12 14.15 3.25 20.56
C ALA A 12 14.82 4.32 19.70
N ASP A 13 15.49 3.93 18.60
CA ASP A 13 16.16 4.87 17.69
C ASP A 13 15.13 5.68 16.87
N ILE A 14 14.03 5.04 16.46
CA ILE A 14 12.91 5.71 15.77
C ILE A 14 12.27 6.74 16.71
N ILE A 15 11.97 6.36 17.92
CA ILE A 15 11.33 7.22 18.91
C ILE A 15 12.25 8.41 19.30
N ALA A 16 13.54 8.17 19.43
CA ALA A 16 14.51 9.25 19.72
C ALA A 16 14.49 10.29 18.59
N GLU A 17 14.56 9.86 17.33
CA GLU A 17 14.48 10.75 16.17
C GLU A 17 13.16 11.53 16.12
N ILE A 18 12.02 10.83 16.35
CA ILE A 18 10.71 11.50 16.37
C ILE A 18 10.63 12.54 17.50
N LYS A 19 11.17 12.26 18.68
CA LYS A 19 11.25 13.22 19.78
C LYS A 19 12.04 14.47 19.37
N ASP A 20 13.15 14.30 18.67
CA ASP A 20 14.00 15.42 18.29
C ASP A 20 13.33 16.30 17.22
N VAL A 21 12.71 15.71 16.19
CA VAL A 21 11.98 16.51 15.18
C VAL A 21 10.72 17.15 15.77
N THR A 22 10.07 16.52 16.73
CA THR A 22 8.90 17.09 17.43
C THR A 22 9.28 18.31 18.28
N LYS A 23 10.48 18.33 18.89
CA LYS A 23 11.00 19.52 19.59
C LYS A 23 11.19 20.72 18.66
N LEU A 24 11.45 20.47 17.36
CA LEU A 24 11.55 21.50 16.32
C LEU A 24 10.17 22.00 15.82
N GLY A 25 9.09 21.51 16.39
CA GLY A 25 7.72 21.92 16.04
C GLY A 25 7.06 21.11 14.93
N ILE A 26 7.71 20.05 14.43
CA ILE A 26 7.11 19.14 13.45
C ILE A 26 5.90 18.42 14.07
N LYS A 27 4.77 18.45 13.35
CA LYS A 27 3.48 17.91 13.81
C LYS A 27 3.09 16.61 13.14
N GLU A 28 3.62 16.33 11.98
CA GLU A 28 3.36 15.10 11.24
C GLU A 28 4.67 14.41 10.86
N ILE A 29 4.72 13.10 11.06
CA ILE A 29 5.83 12.26 10.59
C ILE A 29 5.31 11.25 9.60
N VAL A 30 6.17 10.81 8.69
CA VAL A 30 5.88 9.74 7.73
C VAL A 30 6.77 8.55 8.05
N LEU A 31 6.16 7.42 8.41
CA LEU A 31 6.89 6.16 8.52
C LEU A 31 7.09 5.58 7.13
N THR A 32 8.33 5.42 6.73
CA THR A 32 8.70 4.91 5.40
C THR A 32 9.52 3.63 5.50
N GLY A 33 9.39 2.79 4.49
CA GLY A 33 10.15 1.56 4.39
C GLY A 33 9.89 0.91 3.03
N ILE A 34 10.69 -0.09 2.67
CA ILE A 34 10.45 -0.90 1.46
C ILE A 34 9.17 -1.72 1.61
N ASN A 35 8.92 -2.20 2.83
CA ASN A 35 7.72 -2.90 3.23
C ASN A 35 7.41 -2.48 4.68
N THR A 36 6.65 -1.40 4.83
CA THR A 36 6.41 -0.77 6.13
C THR A 36 5.59 -1.68 7.06
N GLY A 37 4.62 -2.40 6.51
CA GLY A 37 3.76 -3.29 7.29
C GLY A 37 4.46 -4.56 7.79
N ALA A 38 5.60 -4.93 7.17
CA ALA A 38 6.43 -6.04 7.63
C ALA A 38 7.38 -5.66 8.78
N TYR A 39 7.33 -4.41 9.27
CA TYR A 39 8.14 -3.99 10.41
C TYR A 39 7.93 -4.92 11.61
N GLY A 40 9.05 -5.32 12.20
CA GLY A 40 9.07 -6.16 13.38
C GLY A 40 9.06 -7.66 13.10
N GLN A 41 8.87 -8.13 11.86
CA GLN A 41 8.90 -9.59 11.55
C GLN A 41 10.25 -10.24 11.87
N ASP A 42 11.32 -9.48 11.92
CA ASP A 42 12.65 -9.90 12.36
C ASP A 42 12.90 -9.66 13.85
N LEU A 43 11.91 -9.12 14.56
CA LEU A 43 11.92 -8.87 16.00
C LEU A 43 10.94 -9.84 16.69
N ASN A 44 11.36 -10.41 17.81
CA ASN A 44 10.50 -11.35 18.53
C ASN A 44 9.23 -10.67 19.06
N GLN A 45 8.06 -11.14 18.61
CA GLN A 45 6.74 -10.70 19.07
C GLN A 45 6.50 -9.20 19.05
N TYR A 46 7.00 -8.51 18.02
CA TYR A 46 6.87 -7.07 17.83
C TYR A 46 6.46 -6.80 16.41
N ASP A 47 5.52 -5.89 16.17
CA ASP A 47 5.03 -5.53 14.85
C ASP A 47 4.86 -4.01 14.67
N LEU A 48 4.36 -3.60 13.50
CA LEU A 48 4.10 -2.19 13.21
C LEU A 48 3.13 -1.56 14.22
N THR A 49 2.14 -2.31 14.71
CA THR A 49 1.15 -1.79 15.67
C THR A 49 1.82 -1.49 17.00
N ASP A 50 2.70 -2.38 17.48
CA ASP A 50 3.46 -2.13 18.71
C ASP A 50 4.33 -0.87 18.60
N LEU A 51 4.95 -0.66 17.43
CA LEU A 51 5.72 0.57 17.17
C LEU A 51 4.83 1.81 17.23
N LEU A 52 3.64 1.77 16.62
CA LEU A 52 2.71 2.89 16.63
C LEU A 52 2.27 3.24 18.05
N GLU A 53 1.89 2.24 18.86
CA GLU A 53 1.52 2.39 20.27
C GLU A 53 2.69 2.99 21.08
N GLU A 54 3.91 2.49 20.85
CA GLU A 54 5.11 2.96 21.55
C GLU A 54 5.45 4.41 21.19
N ILE A 55 5.31 4.79 19.90
CA ILE A 55 5.51 6.18 19.45
C ILE A 55 4.52 7.10 20.16
N ILE A 56 3.24 6.81 20.13
CA ILE A 56 2.19 7.65 20.71
C ILE A 56 2.42 7.81 22.21
N LYS A 57 2.72 6.73 22.91
CA LYS A 57 3.00 6.74 24.35
C LYS A 57 4.19 7.60 24.70
N ASN A 58 5.27 7.55 23.89
CA ASN A 58 6.54 8.22 24.21
C ASN A 58 6.66 9.64 23.63
N VAL A 59 5.80 10.01 22.67
CA VAL A 59 5.84 11.33 22.01
C VAL A 59 4.44 11.97 22.00
N PRO A 60 3.88 12.32 23.16
CA PRO A 60 2.49 12.78 23.27
C PRO A 60 2.23 14.13 22.58
N LYS A 61 3.26 14.87 22.18
CA LYS A 61 3.16 16.14 21.44
C LYS A 61 3.14 15.95 19.92
N LEU A 62 3.33 14.72 19.43
CA LEU A 62 3.21 14.41 18.02
C LEU A 62 1.75 14.53 17.59
N GLY A 63 1.50 15.27 16.52
CA GLY A 63 0.13 15.47 16.02
C GLY A 63 -0.37 14.31 15.20
N ARG A 64 0.43 13.82 14.23
CA ARG A 64 -0.01 12.75 13.31
C ARG A 64 1.14 11.86 12.85
N ILE A 65 0.77 10.62 12.56
CA ILE A 65 1.62 9.62 11.91
C ILE A 65 0.99 9.26 10.57
N ARG A 66 1.77 9.31 9.51
CA ARG A 66 1.41 8.80 8.19
C ARG A 66 2.21 7.53 7.91
N ILE A 67 1.54 6.49 7.44
CA ILE A 67 2.18 5.31 6.88
C ILE A 67 2.34 5.54 5.38
N SER A 68 3.57 5.43 4.84
CA SER A 68 3.84 5.71 3.41
C SER A 68 3.09 4.76 2.49
N SER A 69 3.18 3.47 2.77
CA SER A 69 2.43 2.41 2.09
C SER A 69 2.33 1.18 2.98
N ILE A 70 1.28 0.40 2.79
CA ILE A 70 1.07 -0.88 3.48
C ILE A 70 0.40 -1.86 2.52
N GLU A 71 0.85 -3.12 2.49
CA GLU A 71 0.16 -4.14 1.69
C GLU A 71 -1.15 -4.56 2.37
N ALA A 72 -2.15 -4.93 1.56
CA ALA A 72 -3.45 -5.36 2.10
C ALA A 72 -3.33 -6.53 3.08
N THR A 73 -2.39 -7.45 2.84
CA THR A 73 -2.10 -8.59 3.73
C THR A 73 -1.59 -8.18 5.10
N GLU A 74 -1.03 -6.99 5.23
CA GLU A 74 -0.45 -6.45 6.47
C GLU A 74 -1.46 -5.66 7.32
N ILE A 75 -2.66 -5.44 6.80
CA ILE A 75 -3.78 -4.90 7.57
C ILE A 75 -4.30 -5.99 8.49
N THR A 76 -3.68 -6.11 9.65
CA THR A 76 -4.00 -7.15 10.66
C THR A 76 -5.19 -6.75 11.51
N PRO A 77 -5.89 -7.72 12.17
CA PRO A 77 -6.92 -7.39 13.15
C PRO A 77 -6.40 -6.50 14.29
N LYS A 78 -5.14 -6.67 14.71
CA LYS A 78 -4.49 -5.85 15.73
C LYS A 78 -4.36 -4.39 15.27
N LEU A 79 -3.90 -4.17 14.01
CA LEU A 79 -3.81 -2.83 13.44
C LEU A 79 -5.19 -2.18 13.30
N LEU A 80 -6.21 -2.92 12.84
CA LEU A 80 -7.58 -2.41 12.74
C LEU A 80 -8.14 -2.00 14.10
N LYS A 81 -7.91 -2.80 15.13
CA LYS A 81 -8.30 -2.47 16.50
C LYS A 81 -7.61 -1.19 16.98
N PHE A 82 -6.31 -1.08 16.79
CA PHE A 82 -5.55 0.13 17.10
C PHE A 82 -6.11 1.38 16.38
N ILE A 83 -6.39 1.27 15.07
CA ILE A 83 -6.98 2.37 14.28
C ILE A 83 -8.35 2.78 14.83
N GLN A 84 -9.14 1.83 15.29
CA GLN A 84 -10.44 2.09 15.90
C GLN A 84 -10.33 2.81 17.25
N GLU A 85 -9.37 2.41 18.08
CA GLU A 85 -9.16 2.94 19.43
C GLU A 85 -8.43 4.29 19.42
N ASP A 86 -7.47 4.48 18.51
CA ASP A 86 -6.68 5.71 18.36
C ASP A 86 -6.75 6.27 16.92
N SER A 87 -7.91 6.79 16.56
CA SER A 87 -8.11 7.36 15.22
C SER A 87 -7.42 8.72 15.03
N HIS A 88 -6.96 9.39 16.10
CA HIS A 88 -6.48 10.77 16.05
C HIS A 88 -5.06 10.89 15.52
N HIS A 89 -4.19 9.96 15.92
CA HIS A 89 -2.78 10.02 15.58
C HIS A 89 -2.46 9.49 14.19
N LEU A 90 -3.29 8.60 13.62
CA LEU A 90 -3.11 8.16 12.24
C LEU A 90 -3.81 9.07 11.25
N CYS A 91 -3.09 9.48 10.20
CA CYS A 91 -3.67 10.21 9.08
C CYS A 91 -4.88 9.47 8.50
N ASN A 92 -5.88 10.23 8.02
CA ASN A 92 -7.03 9.68 7.30
C ASN A 92 -6.65 9.31 5.86
N HIS A 93 -5.50 8.69 5.67
CA HIS A 93 -4.99 8.30 4.38
C HIS A 93 -4.16 7.02 4.52
N PHE A 94 -4.44 6.06 3.66
CA PHE A 94 -3.64 4.85 3.49
C PHE A 94 -3.37 4.61 2.01
N HIS A 95 -2.11 4.42 1.68
CA HIS A 95 -1.71 3.96 0.36
C HIS A 95 -1.58 2.44 0.40
N ILE A 96 -2.46 1.75 -0.34
CA ILE A 96 -2.57 0.29 -0.34
C ILE A 96 -2.48 -0.20 -1.79
N PRO A 97 -1.28 -0.55 -2.28
CA PRO A 97 -1.10 -0.96 -3.67
C PRO A 97 -1.92 -2.19 -4.03
N LEU A 98 -2.79 -2.06 -5.05
CA LEU A 98 -3.55 -3.18 -5.64
C LEU A 98 -2.71 -3.96 -6.65
N GLN A 99 -1.83 -3.27 -7.36
CA GLN A 99 -0.94 -3.77 -8.42
C GLN A 99 -1.66 -4.30 -9.66
N GLY A 100 -2.68 -5.16 -9.53
CA GLY A 100 -3.48 -5.67 -10.63
C GLY A 100 -4.94 -5.86 -10.22
N GLY A 101 -5.88 -5.47 -11.07
CA GLY A 101 -7.32 -5.53 -10.78
C GLY A 101 -8.01 -6.84 -11.21
N ASN A 102 -7.25 -7.91 -11.46
CA ASN A 102 -7.75 -9.21 -11.87
C ASN A 102 -6.92 -10.33 -11.22
N ASP A 103 -7.57 -11.37 -10.68
CA ASP A 103 -6.90 -12.45 -9.95
C ASP A 103 -5.91 -13.25 -10.81
N LYS A 104 -6.18 -13.41 -12.11
CA LYS A 104 -5.25 -14.03 -13.05
C LYS A 104 -3.96 -13.19 -13.14
N ILE A 105 -4.09 -11.88 -13.28
CA ILE A 105 -2.95 -10.96 -13.38
C ILE A 105 -2.19 -10.89 -12.06
N LEU A 106 -2.88 -10.84 -10.92
CA LEU A 106 -2.24 -10.93 -9.61
C LEU A 106 -1.42 -12.22 -9.45
N GLY A 107 -1.97 -13.35 -9.92
CA GLY A 107 -1.25 -14.63 -9.94
C GLY A 107 0.02 -14.59 -10.80
N LEU A 108 -0.06 -14.02 -12.02
CA LEU A 108 1.10 -13.85 -12.90
C LEU A 108 2.16 -12.90 -12.29
N MET A 109 1.74 -11.90 -11.54
CA MET A 109 2.63 -11.02 -10.76
C MET A 109 3.17 -11.67 -9.48
N ASN A 110 2.81 -12.94 -9.20
CA ASN A 110 3.17 -13.66 -7.99
C ASN A 110 2.70 -12.96 -6.70
N ARG A 111 1.56 -12.26 -6.74
CA ARG A 111 0.95 -11.69 -5.55
C ARG A 111 0.32 -12.79 -4.69
N LYS A 112 0.35 -12.60 -3.38
CA LYS A 112 -0.06 -13.62 -2.37
C LYS A 112 -1.48 -13.41 -1.87
N TYR A 113 -2.28 -12.60 -2.55
CA TYR A 113 -3.67 -12.31 -2.22
C TYR A 113 -4.54 -12.34 -3.48
N GLN A 114 -5.83 -12.53 -3.27
CA GLN A 114 -6.88 -12.40 -4.28
C GLN A 114 -7.65 -11.09 -4.08
N LEU A 115 -8.37 -10.65 -5.12
CA LEU A 115 -9.19 -9.44 -5.07
C LEU A 115 -10.24 -9.47 -3.95
N SER A 116 -10.81 -10.65 -3.68
CA SER A 116 -11.78 -10.84 -2.59
C SER A 116 -11.18 -10.58 -1.21
N GLU A 117 -9.91 -10.95 -1.00
CA GLU A 117 -9.18 -10.70 0.25
C GLU A 117 -8.82 -9.22 0.37
N TYR A 118 -8.32 -8.63 -0.73
CA TYR A 118 -8.03 -7.21 -0.81
C TYR A 118 -9.27 -6.37 -0.48
N SER A 119 -10.40 -6.64 -1.14
CA SER A 119 -11.68 -5.95 -0.91
C SER A 119 -12.12 -6.04 0.56
N LYS A 120 -12.06 -7.22 1.18
CA LYS A 120 -12.38 -7.41 2.60
C LYS A 120 -11.52 -6.52 3.52
N LYS A 121 -10.22 -6.40 3.23
CA LYS A 121 -9.31 -5.55 4.02
C LYS A 121 -9.64 -4.07 3.88
N ILE A 122 -9.93 -3.61 2.66
CA ILE A 122 -10.39 -2.23 2.41
C ILE A 122 -11.69 -1.93 3.14
N GLN A 123 -12.67 -2.82 3.06
CA GLN A 123 -13.95 -2.67 3.77
C GLN A 123 -13.77 -2.66 5.29
N ALA A 124 -12.93 -3.54 5.84
CA ALA A 124 -12.62 -3.56 7.26
C ALA A 124 -11.96 -2.25 7.71
N LEU A 125 -11.03 -1.69 6.92
CA LEU A 125 -10.42 -0.41 7.23
C LEU A 125 -11.43 0.73 7.20
N ARG A 126 -12.31 0.78 6.20
CA ARG A 126 -13.39 1.78 6.11
C ARG A 126 -14.38 1.66 7.26
N SER A 127 -14.66 0.46 7.75
CA SER A 127 -15.58 0.27 8.88
C SER A 127 -15.06 0.87 10.18
N VAL A 128 -13.74 0.83 10.41
CA VAL A 128 -13.12 1.39 11.63
C VAL A 128 -12.68 2.85 11.45
N LYS A 129 -12.52 3.31 10.20
CA LYS A 129 -12.11 4.68 9.86
C LYS A 129 -12.93 5.19 8.66
N PRO A 130 -14.21 5.59 8.87
CA PRO A 130 -15.15 5.87 7.76
C PRO A 130 -14.73 6.97 6.78
N LEU A 131 -13.95 7.96 7.24
CA LEU A 131 -13.45 9.08 6.41
C LEU A 131 -12.05 8.82 5.85
N VAL A 132 -11.61 7.55 5.81
CA VAL A 132 -10.29 7.22 5.27
C VAL A 132 -10.24 7.41 3.76
N ASN A 133 -9.25 8.17 3.29
CA ASN A 133 -8.88 8.21 1.89
C ASN A 133 -7.93 7.04 1.60
N ILE A 134 -8.30 6.17 0.67
CA ILE A 134 -7.47 5.05 0.26
C ILE A 134 -6.97 5.32 -1.16
N THR A 135 -5.67 5.30 -1.33
CA THR A 135 -5.01 5.44 -2.62
C THR A 135 -4.30 4.17 -3.00
N THR A 136 -4.06 3.95 -4.30
CA THR A 136 -3.52 2.70 -4.80
C THR A 136 -2.63 2.88 -6.02
N ASP A 137 -1.86 1.83 -6.33
CA ASP A 137 -1.10 1.68 -7.56
C ASP A 137 -1.67 0.53 -8.38
N VAL A 138 -1.75 0.72 -9.69
CA VAL A 138 -2.19 -0.32 -10.64
C VAL A 138 -1.26 -0.35 -11.85
N ILE A 139 -0.85 -1.55 -12.23
CA ILE A 139 -0.07 -1.80 -13.45
C ILE A 139 -1.04 -2.29 -14.52
N VAL A 140 -1.01 -1.69 -15.69
CA VAL A 140 -1.84 -2.06 -16.85
C VAL A 140 -0.96 -2.56 -18.00
N GLY A 141 -1.52 -3.46 -18.82
CA GLY A 141 -0.80 -4.07 -19.93
C GLY A 141 0.24 -5.09 -19.49
N PHE A 142 0.06 -5.72 -18.32
CA PHE A 142 0.95 -6.77 -17.85
C PHE A 142 0.98 -7.94 -18.84
N SER A 143 2.14 -8.61 -18.95
CA SER A 143 2.27 -9.74 -19.87
C SER A 143 1.21 -10.81 -19.60
N GLY A 144 0.40 -11.13 -20.61
CA GLY A 144 -0.73 -12.05 -20.51
C GLY A 144 -2.08 -11.43 -20.16
N GLU A 145 -2.14 -10.10 -19.96
CA GLU A 145 -3.40 -9.37 -19.80
C GLU A 145 -4.09 -9.20 -21.17
N ASN A 146 -5.32 -9.64 -21.27
CA ASN A 146 -6.16 -9.44 -22.44
C ASN A 146 -7.25 -8.39 -22.17
N HIS A 147 -8.04 -8.05 -23.19
CA HIS A 147 -9.08 -7.03 -23.06
C HIS A 147 -10.15 -7.37 -22.01
N ALA A 148 -10.53 -8.64 -21.87
CA ALA A 148 -11.51 -9.07 -20.86
C ALA A 148 -10.92 -8.94 -19.43
N ASP A 149 -9.64 -9.27 -19.27
CA ASP A 149 -8.92 -9.10 -17.99
C ASP A 149 -8.88 -7.62 -17.61
N PHE A 150 -8.60 -6.73 -18.57
CA PHE A 150 -8.59 -5.28 -18.36
C PHE A 150 -9.98 -4.74 -17.97
N GLN A 151 -11.05 -5.19 -18.66
CA GLN A 151 -12.42 -4.78 -18.33
C GLN A 151 -12.83 -5.24 -16.93
N SER A 152 -12.46 -6.46 -16.55
CA SER A 152 -12.69 -6.98 -15.21
C SER A 152 -11.94 -6.15 -14.15
N ALA A 153 -10.69 -5.78 -14.43
CA ALA A 153 -9.89 -4.94 -13.57
C ALA A 153 -10.52 -3.55 -13.40
N TYR A 154 -10.97 -2.94 -14.51
CA TYR A 154 -11.64 -1.64 -14.48
C TYR A 154 -12.87 -1.66 -13.58
N GLN A 155 -13.75 -2.67 -13.76
CA GLN A 155 -14.97 -2.81 -12.94
C GLN A 155 -14.64 -3.00 -11.45
N PHE A 156 -13.63 -3.79 -11.12
CA PHE A 156 -13.21 -3.97 -9.74
C PHE A 156 -12.70 -2.66 -9.12
N ILE A 157 -11.85 -1.94 -9.85
CA ILE A 157 -11.27 -0.67 -9.38
C ILE A 157 -12.38 0.37 -9.15
N GLU A 158 -13.36 0.47 -10.06
CA GLU A 158 -14.50 1.37 -9.92
C GLU A 158 -15.30 1.06 -8.65
N GLN A 159 -15.55 -0.22 -8.35
CA GLN A 159 -16.25 -0.65 -7.14
C GLN A 159 -15.47 -0.37 -5.85
N MET A 160 -14.15 -0.25 -5.93
CA MET A 160 -13.31 -0.02 -4.76
C MET A 160 -13.29 1.46 -4.30
N GLU A 161 -13.79 2.39 -5.14
CA GLU A 161 -13.91 3.82 -4.79
C GLU A 161 -12.62 4.40 -4.18
N PHE A 162 -11.50 4.21 -4.87
CA PHE A 162 -10.24 4.81 -4.46
C PHE A 162 -10.28 6.34 -4.61
N GLY A 163 -9.70 7.05 -3.64
CA GLY A 163 -9.62 8.50 -3.72
C GLY A 163 -8.61 9.00 -4.76
N GLU A 164 -7.55 8.23 -4.98
CA GLU A 164 -6.54 8.50 -6.00
C GLU A 164 -5.88 7.18 -6.44
N MET A 165 -5.47 7.13 -7.69
CA MET A 165 -4.81 5.96 -8.25
C MET A 165 -3.66 6.36 -9.17
N HIS A 166 -2.49 5.77 -8.97
CA HIS A 166 -1.38 5.85 -9.90
C HIS A 166 -1.43 4.66 -10.87
N VAL A 167 -1.51 4.95 -12.16
CA VAL A 167 -1.54 3.92 -13.19
C VAL A 167 -0.20 3.85 -13.91
N PHE A 168 0.44 2.69 -13.85
CA PHE A 168 1.72 2.43 -14.48
C PHE A 168 1.54 1.51 -15.69
N PRO A 169 2.00 1.89 -16.88
CA PRO A 169 2.10 0.94 -17.98
C PRO A 169 3.18 -0.09 -17.65
N TYR A 170 2.88 -1.35 -17.88
CA TYR A 170 3.92 -2.40 -17.79
C TYR A 170 5.02 -2.14 -18.80
N SER A 171 6.29 -2.16 -18.35
CA SER A 171 7.47 -2.01 -19.18
C SER A 171 8.19 -3.35 -19.31
N GLU A 172 8.42 -3.77 -20.54
CA GLU A 172 9.11 -5.02 -20.88
C GLU A 172 10.63 -4.84 -21.00
N ASP A 173 11.19 -3.73 -20.58
CA ASP A 173 12.58 -3.33 -20.84
C ASP A 173 13.66 -4.29 -20.34
N LEU A 174 13.29 -5.42 -19.72
CA LEU A 174 14.22 -6.40 -19.18
C LEU A 174 14.06 -7.83 -19.73
N ILE A 175 13.20 -8.06 -20.72
CA ILE A 175 13.10 -9.37 -21.37
C ILE A 175 13.70 -9.30 -22.78
N PRO A 176 14.83 -9.96 -23.06
CA PRO A 176 15.40 -9.95 -24.40
C PRO A 176 14.46 -10.63 -25.39
N LYS A 177 13.97 -9.88 -26.36
CA LYS A 177 13.53 -10.27 -27.73
C LYS A 177 12.78 -11.60 -27.97
N LEU A 178 11.97 -12.10 -27.05
CA LEU A 178 11.21 -13.35 -27.25
C LEU A 178 9.69 -13.16 -27.29
N ILE A 179 9.19 -11.93 -27.45
CA ILE A 179 7.75 -11.68 -27.55
C ILE A 179 7.38 -11.40 -29.00
N ASN A 180 6.58 -12.32 -29.55
CA ASN A 180 6.05 -12.30 -30.90
C ASN A 180 5.37 -10.96 -31.22
N SER A 181 5.67 -10.43 -32.41
CA SER A 181 5.16 -9.19 -33.01
C SER A 181 3.64 -9.01 -32.99
N GLN A 182 2.85 -10.02 -32.72
CA GLN A 182 1.38 -9.94 -32.62
C GLN A 182 0.88 -9.29 -31.32
N MET A 183 1.65 -9.29 -30.23
CA MET A 183 1.29 -8.59 -28.98
C MET A 183 1.54 -7.08 -29.05
N LEU A 184 2.40 -6.63 -29.93
CA LEU A 184 2.69 -5.20 -30.17
C LEU A 184 1.52 -4.45 -30.84
N LEU A 185 0.60 -5.15 -31.50
CA LEU A 185 -0.58 -4.56 -32.16
C LEU A 185 -1.70 -4.17 -31.19
N MET A 186 -1.64 -4.59 -29.92
CA MET A 186 -2.61 -4.19 -28.87
C MET A 186 -2.23 -2.93 -28.10
N LYS A 187 -1.15 -2.23 -28.49
CA LYS A 187 -0.83 -0.91 -27.94
C LYS A 187 -1.80 0.14 -28.49
N GLN A 188 -2.99 0.21 -27.95
CA GLN A 188 -3.87 1.35 -28.12
C GLN A 188 -3.26 2.61 -27.48
N PRO A 189 -3.52 3.81 -28.00
CA PRO A 189 -2.89 5.03 -27.52
C PRO A 189 -3.21 5.26 -26.05
N ARG A 190 -2.16 5.47 -25.29
CA ARG A 190 -2.18 5.74 -23.86
C ARG A 190 -3.01 7.01 -23.57
N LYS A 191 -4.22 6.87 -23.10
CA LYS A 191 -4.93 7.97 -22.47
C LYS A 191 -4.71 7.88 -20.96
N THR A 192 -3.95 8.82 -20.45
CA THR A 192 -3.85 9.08 -19.01
C THR A 192 -5.21 9.62 -18.58
N VAL A 193 -5.95 8.83 -17.83
CA VAL A 193 -7.20 9.30 -17.22
C VAL A 193 -6.82 9.90 -15.88
N PHE A 194 -6.66 11.22 -15.84
CA PHE A 194 -6.67 11.96 -14.58
C PHE A 194 -8.15 12.17 -14.22
N MET A 195 -8.62 11.56 -13.15
CA MET A 195 -9.87 11.99 -12.55
C MET A 195 -9.54 13.15 -11.61
N ASN A 196 -9.74 14.37 -12.09
CA ASN A 196 -9.83 15.54 -11.22
C ASN A 196 -11.25 15.60 -10.63
N TYR A 197 -11.33 15.67 -9.32
CA TYR A 197 -12.49 16.19 -8.58
C TYR A 197 -12.13 17.50 -7.93
#